data_0ede54e494b60137832b5724c9511776
#
_entry.id   0ede54e494b60137832b5724c9511776
#
_cell.length_a   1.000
_cell.length_b   1.000
_cell.length_c   1.000
_cell.angle_alpha   90.00
_cell.angle_beta   90.00
_cell.angle_gamma   90.00
#
_symmetry.space_group_name_H-M   'P 1'
#
loop_
_entity.id
_entity.type
_entity.pdbx_description
1 polymer ?
#
loop_
_entity_poly.entity_id
_entity_poly.type
_entity_poly.pdbx_seq_one_letter_code
_entity_poly.pdbx_strand_id
1 'polypeptide(L)'
;MVPAEPEEDTGIHCRLDALLADRDMTLTRLSELVGVSVVNLSVLKNDRARAVRFSTLRAICRVLNCEVGELLVLDEPRRRAGSGAY
;
A
#
# COMPACT_ATOMS: atom_id res chain seq x y z
N MET A 1 -6.52 8.33 -21.84
CA MET A 1 -6.30 8.26 -21.28
C MET A 1 -6.09 8.68 -20.56
N VAL A 2 -6.16 8.88 -20.41
CA VAL A 2 -5.84 9.20 -19.70
C VAL A 2 -5.44 9.38 -18.94
N PRO A 3 -5.59 9.47 -18.79
CA PRO A 3 -5.10 9.67 -18.12
C PRO A 3 -4.44 9.74 -17.28
N ALA A 4 -4.31 9.93 -17.40
CA ALA A 4 -3.27 9.80 -16.61
C ALA A 4 -3.36 10.52 -15.42
N GLU A 5 -3.73 11.47 -15.46
CA GLU A 5 -3.77 12.22 -14.47
C GLU A 5 -4.42 11.82 -13.31
N PRO A 6 -5.50 11.51 -13.40
CA PRO A 6 -6.16 11.19 -12.21
C PRO A 6 -5.65 9.98 -11.62
N GLU A 7 -5.10 9.22 -12.38
CA GLU A 7 -4.72 8.02 -11.88
C GLU A 7 -3.64 8.13 -10.91
N GLU A 8 -3.04 9.21 -10.76
CA GLU A 8 -2.03 9.24 -9.83
C GLU A 8 -2.53 9.33 -8.45
N ASP A 9 -3.75 9.71 -8.24
CA ASP A 9 -4.25 9.85 -6.88
C ASP A 9 -5.40 8.91 -6.70
N THR A 10 -5.12 7.76 -6.15
CA THR A 10 -6.16 6.78 -5.94
C THR A 10 -6.97 7.05 -4.69
N GLY A 11 -6.53 7.97 -3.83
CA GLY A 11 -7.18 8.17 -2.53
C GLY A 11 -6.75 7.14 -1.50
N ILE A 12 -5.83 6.27 -1.86
CA ILE A 12 -5.33 5.26 -0.95
C ILE A 12 -3.83 5.45 -0.80
N HIS A 13 -3.36 5.45 0.42
CA HIS A 13 -1.94 5.59 0.70
C HIS A 13 -1.44 4.27 1.27
N CYS A 14 -0.30 3.81 0.77
CA CYS A 14 0.31 2.59 1.25
C CYS A 14 1.41 2.95 2.24
N ARG A 15 1.31 2.41 3.45
CA ARG A 15 2.27 2.71 4.50
C ARG A 15 3.40 1.70 4.55
N LEU A 16 3.74 1.10 3.41
CA LEU A 16 4.76 0.09 3.37
C LEU A 16 6.11 0.60 3.85
N ASP A 17 6.47 1.83 3.46
CA ASP A 17 7.73 2.40 3.89
C ASP A 17 7.81 2.49 5.40
N ALA A 18 6.76 2.99 6.03
CA ALA A 18 6.76 3.15 7.47
C ALA A 18 6.82 1.79 8.17
N LEU A 19 6.09 0.82 7.64
CA LEU A 19 6.08 -0.50 8.24
C LEU A 19 7.44 -1.18 8.10
N LEU A 20 8.08 -1.03 6.95
CA LEU A 20 9.40 -1.61 6.75
C LEU A 20 10.42 -0.96 7.69
N ALA A 21 10.36 0.35 7.82
CA ALA A 21 11.27 1.06 8.71
C ALA A 21 11.07 0.62 10.15
N ASP A 22 9.82 0.45 10.53
CA ASP A 22 9.49 0.06 11.88
C ASP A 22 9.99 -1.35 12.20
N ARG A 23 10.07 -2.21 11.20
CA ARG A 23 10.54 -3.57 11.39
C ARG A 23 11.98 -3.76 10.97
N ASP A 24 12.65 -2.68 10.61
CA ASP A 24 14.04 -2.73 10.20
C ASP A 24 14.23 -3.74 9.07
N MET A 25 13.35 -3.68 8.09
CA MET A 25 13.37 -4.60 6.97
C MET A 25 13.48 -3.82 5.67
N THR A 26 14.23 -4.38 4.70
CA THR A 26 14.36 -3.74 3.39
C THR A 26 13.29 -4.23 2.45
N LEU A 27 13.05 -3.46 1.41
CA LEU A 27 12.10 -3.84 0.39
C LEU A 27 12.58 -5.11 -0.32
N THR A 28 13.86 -5.24 -0.53
CA THR A 28 14.43 -6.43 -1.16
C THR A 28 14.14 -7.67 -0.32
N ARG A 29 14.30 -7.54 0.98
CA ARG A 29 14.04 -8.68 1.84
C ARG A 29 12.56 -9.04 1.83
N LEU A 30 11.70 -8.05 1.85
CA LEU A 30 10.27 -8.31 1.78
C LEU A 30 9.93 -9.01 0.47
N SER A 31 10.53 -8.56 -0.63
CA SER A 31 10.32 -9.17 -1.93
C SER A 31 10.65 -10.66 -1.89
N GLU A 32 11.76 -11.01 -1.26
CA GLU A 32 12.16 -12.40 -1.15
C GLU A 32 11.15 -13.21 -0.33
N LEU A 33 10.66 -12.62 0.72
CA LEU A 33 9.78 -13.35 1.63
C LEU A 33 8.38 -13.53 1.07
N VAL A 34 7.88 -12.56 0.31
CA VAL A 34 6.52 -12.66 -0.20
C VAL A 34 6.45 -13.16 -1.64
N GLY A 35 7.59 -13.25 -2.32
CA GLY A 35 7.57 -13.74 -3.69
C GLY A 35 7.04 -12.77 -4.71
N VAL A 36 7.13 -11.47 -4.43
CA VAL A 36 6.69 -10.43 -5.34
C VAL A 36 7.91 -9.58 -5.67
N SER A 37 8.07 -9.18 -6.92
CA SER A 37 9.27 -8.46 -7.32
C SER A 37 9.39 -7.13 -6.61
N VAL A 38 10.64 -6.67 -6.47
CA VAL A 38 10.90 -5.38 -5.87
C VAL A 38 10.22 -4.28 -6.67
N VAL A 39 10.17 -4.42 -8.00
CA VAL A 39 9.53 -3.42 -8.84
C VAL A 39 8.05 -3.31 -8.50
N ASN A 40 7.36 -4.44 -8.38
CA ASN A 40 5.95 -4.42 -8.05
C ASN A 40 5.70 -3.88 -6.65
N LEU A 41 6.55 -4.22 -5.70
CA LEU A 41 6.42 -3.68 -4.36
C LEU A 41 6.69 -2.18 -4.34
N SER A 42 7.61 -1.72 -5.20
CA SER A 42 7.91 -0.31 -5.28
C SER A 42 6.73 0.48 -5.85
N VAL A 43 6.04 -0.09 -6.82
CA VAL A 43 4.85 0.53 -7.36
C VAL A 43 3.81 0.70 -6.25
N LEU A 44 3.63 -0.34 -5.45
CA LEU A 44 2.68 -0.28 -4.35
C LEU A 44 3.14 0.72 -3.29
N LYS A 45 4.41 0.69 -2.93
CA LYS A 45 4.95 1.55 -1.91
C LYS A 45 4.83 3.02 -2.27
N ASN A 46 4.90 3.35 -3.53
CA ASN A 46 4.85 4.73 -3.99
C ASN A 46 3.44 5.19 -4.38
N ASP A 47 2.44 4.45 -3.96
CA ASP A 47 1.04 4.79 -4.18
C ASP A 47 0.66 4.81 -5.65
N ARG A 48 1.35 4.04 -6.46
CA ARG A 48 1.06 3.99 -7.88
C ARG A 48 0.28 2.77 -8.31
N ALA A 49 0.05 1.83 -7.39
CA ALA A 49 -0.69 0.64 -7.72
C ALA A 49 -2.16 0.99 -7.87
N ARG A 50 -2.79 0.49 -8.94
CA ARG A 50 -4.20 0.69 -9.12
C ARG A 50 -4.97 -0.45 -8.59
N ALA A 51 -4.31 -1.57 -8.40
CA ALA A 51 -4.95 -2.76 -7.89
C ALA A 51 -3.88 -3.60 -7.22
N VAL A 52 -4.28 -4.42 -6.28
CA VAL A 52 -3.35 -5.33 -5.63
C VAL A 52 -4.14 -6.58 -5.32
N ARG A 53 -3.52 -7.73 -5.51
CA ARG A 53 -4.20 -8.98 -5.25
C ARG A 53 -4.32 -9.22 -3.77
N PHE A 54 -5.42 -9.81 -3.37
CA PHE A 54 -5.61 -10.14 -1.97
C PHE A 54 -4.52 -11.09 -1.48
N SER A 55 -4.04 -12.00 -2.34
CA SER A 55 -2.97 -12.90 -1.93
C SER A 55 -1.69 -12.13 -1.63
N THR A 56 -1.42 -11.08 -2.38
CA THR A 56 -0.26 -10.23 -2.13
C THR A 56 -0.42 -9.47 -0.82
N LEU A 57 -1.59 -8.90 -0.60
CA LEU A 57 -1.86 -8.18 0.64
C LEU A 57 -1.69 -9.10 1.83
N ARG A 58 -2.24 -10.29 1.73
CA ARG A 58 -2.15 -11.25 2.81
C ARG A 58 -0.71 -11.60 3.13
N ALA A 59 0.09 -11.85 2.09
CA ALA A 59 1.48 -12.23 2.28
C ALA A 59 2.27 -11.11 2.94
N ILE A 60 2.08 -9.89 2.48
CA ILE A 60 2.77 -8.74 3.05
C ILE A 60 2.39 -8.57 4.51
N CYS A 61 1.09 -8.60 4.79
CA CYS A 61 0.63 -8.38 6.16
C CYS A 61 1.12 -9.48 7.09
N ARG A 62 1.19 -10.69 6.60
CA ARG A 62 1.70 -11.77 7.43
C ARG A 62 3.17 -11.60 7.74
N VAL A 63 3.97 -11.25 6.75
CA VAL A 63 5.40 -11.07 6.95
C VAL A 63 5.66 -9.91 7.88
N LEU A 64 4.91 -8.82 7.70
CA LEU A 64 5.12 -7.64 8.52
C LEU A 64 4.32 -7.68 9.83
N ASN A 65 3.52 -8.72 9.99
CA ASN A 65 2.72 -8.89 11.19
C ASN A 65 1.86 -7.66 11.44
N CYS A 66 1.08 -7.30 10.46
CA CYS A 66 0.21 -6.14 10.56
C CYS A 66 -1.14 -6.45 9.93
N GLU A 67 -2.11 -5.59 10.18
CA GLU A 67 -3.41 -5.71 9.57
C GLU A 67 -3.46 -4.93 8.27
N VAL A 68 -4.41 -5.25 7.41
CA VAL A 68 -4.54 -4.56 6.14
C VAL A 68 -4.72 -3.05 6.36
N GLY A 69 -5.48 -2.68 7.39
CA GLY A 69 -5.70 -1.26 7.66
C GLY A 69 -4.48 -0.53 8.17
N GLU A 70 -3.43 -1.26 8.55
CA GLU A 70 -2.17 -0.62 8.90
C GLU A 70 -1.32 -0.41 7.66
N LEU A 71 -1.56 -1.19 6.62
CA LEU A 71 -0.81 -1.09 5.40
C LEU A 71 -1.43 -0.13 4.40
N LEU A 72 -2.74 -0.17 4.26
CA LEU A 72 -3.45 0.68 3.30
C LEU A 72 -4.46 1.53 4.04
N VAL A 73 -4.38 2.84 3.83
CA VAL A 73 -5.24 3.77 4.52
C VAL A 73 -5.81 4.76 3.52
N LEU A 74 -6.90 5.39 3.86
CA LEU A 74 -7.47 6.43 3.03
C LEU A 74 -6.62 7.67 3.17
N ASP A 75 -6.42 8.34 2.05
CA ASP A 75 -5.62 9.54 2.04
C ASP A 75 -6.42 10.63 1.35
N GLU A 76 -7.56 10.94 1.92
CA GLU A 76 -8.45 11.94 1.38
C GLU A 76 -8.66 13.03 2.40
N PRO A 77 -8.38 14.24 2.05
CA PRO A 77 -8.45 15.31 3.03
C PRO A 77 -9.83 15.55 3.58
N ARG A 78 -10.87 15.27 2.80
CA ARG A 78 -12.14 15.54 3.26
C ARG A 78 -12.80 14.41 3.77
N ARG A 79 -12.18 13.35 3.88
CA ARG A 79 -12.78 12.19 4.29
C ARG A 79 -13.49 12.31 5.57
N ARG A 80 -12.96 12.99 6.50
CA ARG A 80 -13.53 13.06 7.73
C ARG A 80 -14.77 13.78 7.69
N ALA A 81 -14.86 14.75 6.94
CA ALA A 81 -16.07 15.47 6.88
C ALA A 81 -17.15 14.61 6.33
N GLY A 82 -16.83 13.84 5.38
CA GLY A 82 -17.87 13.06 4.80
C GLY A 82 -18.23 11.89 5.61
N SER A 83 -17.37 11.52 6.48
CA SER A 83 -17.61 10.33 7.20
C SER A 83 -18.88 10.35 7.97
N GLY A 84 -19.29 11.48 8.36
CA GLY A 84 -20.50 11.49 9.11
C GLY A 84 -21.70 11.18 8.29
N ALA A 85 -21.56 11.23 7.03
CA ALA A 85 -22.68 11.03 6.20
C ALA A 85 -23.16 9.64 6.17
N TYR A 86 -22.43 8.74 6.53
CA TYR A 86 -22.97 7.52 6.47
C TYR A 86 -23.65 7.21 7.68
#